data_a0073b7cd0c83d880e781a439d5cc314
#
_entry.id   a0073b7cd0c83d880e781a439d5cc314
#
_cell.length_a   1.000
_cell.length_b   1.000
_cell.length_c   1.000
_cell.angle_alpha   90.00
_cell.angle_beta   90.00
_cell.angle_gamma   90.00
#
_symmetry.space_group_name_H-M   'P 1'
#
loop_
_entity.id
_entity.type
_entity.pdbx_description
1 polymer ?
#
loop_
_entity_poly.entity_id
_entity_poly.type
_entity_poly.pdbx_seq_one_letter_code
_entity_poly.pdbx_strand_id
1 'polypeptide(L)'
;RNNSDFRSIKFLDIKKRLTVFCDKISEVNGHDIKSLTISIDKALKNKNKFEIIIANIFKDVAPCRESIVLRDYHVDNLFFLQNRNGLQSVGLIDFQDALAGSPVYDLASLIEDVRRPLNRDLKDRLLDYFINLSDLSENQIRNEMAFFSVQRNLKILGIFCRLKYRDKKDSYMRLIPNGISFIQNHLNNDNMDDLNKWFKRNNVDLGPSN
;
A
#
# COMPACT_ATOMS: atom_id res chain seq x y z
N ARG A 1 -26.67 -2.66 -7.24
CA ARG A 1 -25.60 -2.20 -8.17
C ARG A 1 -24.44 -3.16 -8.03
N ASN A 2 -24.03 -3.77 -9.13
CA ASN A 2 -23.18 -4.96 -9.18
C ASN A 2 -21.79 -4.75 -8.57
N ASN A 3 -21.35 -5.72 -7.76
CA ASN A 3 -20.00 -5.90 -7.20
C ASN A 3 -18.85 -5.90 -8.25
N SER A 4 -19.15 -5.71 -9.53
CA SER A 4 -18.18 -5.66 -10.62
C SER A 4 -17.36 -4.37 -10.66
N ASP A 5 -17.89 -3.26 -10.14
CA ASP A 5 -17.21 -1.96 -10.22
C ASP A 5 -16.05 -1.80 -9.24
N PHE A 6 -16.06 -2.54 -8.12
CA PHE A 6 -14.92 -2.59 -7.22
C PHE A 6 -13.70 -3.30 -7.82
N ARG A 7 -13.94 -4.26 -8.75
CA ARG A 7 -12.87 -4.94 -9.50
C ARG A 7 -12.21 -4.03 -10.54
N SER A 8 -12.92 -3.02 -11.03
CA SER A 8 -12.42 -2.09 -12.04
C SER A 8 -11.55 -0.97 -11.46
N ILE A 9 -11.58 -0.75 -10.13
CA ILE A 9 -10.69 0.22 -9.50
C ILE A 9 -9.25 -0.27 -9.63
N LYS A 10 -8.81 -0.27 -10.87
CA LYS A 10 -7.44 0.04 -11.27
C LYS A 10 -6.38 -0.99 -10.85
N PHE A 11 -6.74 -2.26 -10.87
CA PHE A 11 -5.76 -3.33 -11.03
C PHE A 11 -4.82 -3.05 -12.21
N LEU A 12 -5.37 -2.52 -13.31
CA LEU A 12 -4.60 -2.05 -14.48
C LEU A 12 -3.59 -0.96 -14.11
N ASP A 13 -3.92 -0.13 -13.11
CA ASP A 13 -3.10 0.98 -12.68
C ASP A 13 -1.93 0.52 -11.78
N ILE A 14 -2.15 -0.45 -10.89
CA ILE A 14 -1.09 -1.11 -10.10
C ILE A 14 -0.08 -1.79 -11.02
N LYS A 15 -0.56 -2.51 -12.02
CA LYS A 15 0.22 -3.19 -13.05
C LYS A 15 1.12 -2.24 -13.82
N LYS A 16 0.55 -1.16 -14.36
CA LYS A 16 1.29 -0.14 -15.10
C LYS A 16 2.34 0.55 -14.23
N ARG A 17 2.05 0.71 -12.93
CA ARG A 17 2.91 1.37 -11.96
C ARG A 17 3.99 0.45 -11.41
N LEU A 18 3.72 -0.84 -11.24
CA LEU A 18 4.74 -1.84 -10.92
C LEU A 18 5.75 -2.00 -12.05
N THR A 19 5.30 -2.01 -13.31
CA THR A 19 6.19 -2.04 -14.45
C THR A 19 7.14 -0.85 -14.41
N VAL A 20 6.61 0.37 -14.24
CA VAL A 20 7.44 1.59 -14.13
C VAL A 20 8.34 1.57 -12.90
N PHE A 21 7.88 1.02 -11.78
CA PHE A 21 8.68 0.86 -10.56
C PHE A 21 9.84 -0.12 -10.78
N CYS A 22 9.57 -1.29 -11.34
CA CYS A 22 10.60 -2.26 -11.66
C CYS A 22 11.63 -1.72 -12.67
N ASP A 23 11.17 -1.05 -13.75
CA ASP A 23 12.05 -0.47 -14.77
C ASP A 23 13.04 0.56 -14.21
N LYS A 24 12.74 1.12 -13.02
CA LYS A 24 13.42 2.33 -12.54
C LYS A 24 14.12 2.22 -11.19
N ILE A 25 13.87 1.12 -10.44
CA ILE A 25 14.57 0.90 -9.15
C ILE A 25 16.08 0.70 -9.32
N SER A 26 16.49 0.14 -10.46
CA SER A 26 17.90 -0.07 -10.81
C SER A 26 18.72 1.20 -10.92
N GLU A 27 18.09 2.28 -11.40
CA GLU A 27 18.76 3.57 -11.53
C GLU A 27 19.00 4.24 -10.17
N VAL A 28 18.23 3.84 -9.13
CA VAL A 28 18.29 4.47 -7.80
C VAL A 28 19.32 3.82 -6.88
N ASN A 29 19.51 2.49 -7.01
CA ASN A 29 20.33 1.71 -6.06
C ASN A 29 21.71 1.33 -6.56
N GLY A 30 22.14 1.78 -7.75
CA GLY A 30 23.48 1.48 -8.29
C GLY A 30 23.71 0.01 -8.61
N HIS A 31 22.67 -0.82 -8.67
CA HIS A 31 22.75 -2.22 -9.06
C HIS A 31 22.89 -2.37 -10.59
N ASP A 32 23.56 -3.45 -11.01
CA ASP A 32 23.77 -3.74 -12.41
C ASP A 32 22.45 -3.77 -13.21
N ILE A 33 22.29 -2.79 -14.08
CA ILE A 33 21.13 -2.56 -14.94
C ILE A 33 20.75 -3.81 -15.75
N LYS A 34 21.74 -4.63 -16.17
CA LYS A 34 21.47 -5.84 -16.97
C LYS A 34 20.78 -6.93 -16.18
N SER A 35 21.19 -7.18 -14.94
CA SER A 35 20.58 -8.22 -14.09
C SER A 35 19.15 -7.86 -13.72
N LEU A 36 18.88 -6.58 -13.50
CA LEU A 36 17.54 -6.09 -13.16
C LEU A 36 16.61 -6.08 -14.38
N THR A 37 17.08 -5.69 -15.56
CA THR A 37 16.29 -5.75 -16.79
C THR A 37 15.84 -7.18 -17.10
N ILE A 38 16.71 -8.17 -16.90
CA ILE A 38 16.37 -9.60 -17.06
C ILE A 38 15.31 -10.02 -16.02
N SER A 39 15.43 -9.53 -14.78
CA SER A 39 14.46 -9.82 -13.70
C SER A 39 13.10 -9.21 -13.98
N ILE A 40 13.05 -8.00 -14.54
CA ILE A 40 11.84 -7.29 -14.94
C ILE A 40 11.14 -7.99 -16.09
N ASP A 41 11.87 -8.37 -17.15
CA ASP A 41 11.29 -9.11 -18.28
C ASP A 41 10.69 -10.43 -17.83
N LYS A 42 11.34 -11.11 -16.88
CA LYS A 42 10.83 -12.33 -16.27
C LYS A 42 9.59 -12.09 -15.43
N ALA A 43 9.54 -11.01 -14.65
CA ALA A 43 8.38 -10.60 -13.86
C ALA A 43 7.20 -10.20 -14.77
N LEU A 44 7.46 -9.48 -15.87
CA LEU A 44 6.44 -9.10 -16.85
C LEU A 44 5.84 -10.31 -17.58
N LYS A 45 6.63 -11.34 -17.88
CA LYS A 45 6.12 -12.60 -18.42
C LYS A 45 5.18 -13.34 -17.45
N ASN A 46 5.33 -13.11 -16.15
CA ASN A 46 4.50 -13.71 -15.08
C ASN A 46 3.39 -12.79 -14.55
N LYS A 47 3.08 -11.72 -15.25
CA LYS A 47 2.12 -10.69 -14.87
C LYS A 47 0.72 -11.22 -14.54
N ASN A 48 0.17 -12.11 -15.37
CA ASN A 48 -1.14 -12.70 -15.13
C ASN A 48 -1.17 -13.47 -13.81
N LYS A 49 -0.06 -14.12 -13.45
CA LYS A 49 0.08 -14.83 -12.19
C LYS A 49 0.07 -13.89 -10.99
N PHE A 50 0.72 -12.74 -11.08
CA PHE A 50 0.68 -11.70 -10.04
C PHE A 50 -0.77 -11.21 -9.82
N GLU A 51 -1.49 -10.92 -10.90
CA GLU A 51 -2.89 -10.46 -10.82
C GLU A 51 -3.80 -11.50 -10.16
N ILE A 52 -3.61 -12.78 -10.48
CA ILE A 52 -4.35 -13.87 -9.85
C ILE A 52 -4.05 -13.97 -8.36
N ILE A 53 -2.77 -13.90 -7.98
CA ILE A 53 -2.34 -13.95 -6.57
C ILE A 53 -3.01 -12.83 -5.77
N ILE A 54 -2.90 -11.59 -6.24
CA ILE A 54 -3.51 -10.44 -5.54
C ILE A 54 -5.04 -10.57 -5.48
N ALA A 55 -5.69 -11.05 -6.54
CA ALA A 55 -7.14 -11.25 -6.55
C ALA A 55 -7.58 -12.32 -5.55
N ASN A 56 -6.82 -13.40 -5.41
CA ASN A 56 -7.09 -14.44 -4.43
C ASN A 56 -6.91 -13.90 -3.00
N ILE A 57 -5.79 -13.23 -2.71
CA ILE A 57 -5.56 -12.61 -1.41
C ILE A 57 -6.69 -11.63 -1.07
N PHE A 58 -7.07 -10.76 -2.00
CA PHE A 58 -8.17 -9.82 -1.79
C PHE A 58 -9.49 -10.51 -1.47
N LYS A 59 -9.79 -11.61 -2.17
CA LYS A 59 -11.00 -12.41 -1.94
C LYS A 59 -11.03 -13.02 -0.54
N ASP A 60 -9.86 -13.49 -0.06
CA ASP A 60 -9.76 -14.22 1.20
C ASP A 60 -9.67 -13.26 2.41
N VAL A 61 -9.01 -12.12 2.25
CA VAL A 61 -8.71 -11.18 3.34
C VAL A 61 -9.74 -10.07 3.49
N ALA A 62 -10.22 -9.52 2.38
CA ALA A 62 -11.07 -8.34 2.37
C ALA A 62 -12.46 -8.62 1.79
N PRO A 63 -13.33 -9.30 2.52
CA PRO A 63 -14.72 -9.41 2.13
C PRO A 63 -15.35 -8.02 2.01
N CYS A 64 -16.36 -7.92 1.19
CA CYS A 64 -17.06 -6.67 0.93
C CYS A 64 -17.43 -5.94 2.24
N ARG A 65 -17.07 -4.66 2.33
CA ARG A 65 -17.33 -3.77 3.47
C ARG A 65 -18.13 -2.56 3.00
N GLU A 66 -19.01 -2.10 3.85
CA GLU A 66 -19.89 -0.96 3.57
C GLU A 66 -19.48 0.30 4.34
N SER A 67 -18.22 0.41 4.72
CA SER A 67 -17.69 1.61 5.36
C SER A 67 -17.28 2.64 4.32
N ILE A 68 -17.28 3.93 4.73
CA ILE A 68 -16.70 4.99 3.92
C ILE A 68 -15.18 4.91 4.05
N VAL A 69 -14.50 4.85 2.91
CA VAL A 69 -13.03 4.89 2.80
C VAL A 69 -12.66 6.22 2.15
N LEU A 70 -11.89 7.03 2.86
CA LEU A 70 -11.45 8.36 2.40
C LEU A 70 -10.31 8.28 1.40
N ARG A 71 -9.55 7.18 1.40
CA ARG A 71 -8.42 6.84 0.52
C ARG A 71 -7.14 7.63 0.77
N ASP A 72 -7.22 8.93 0.79
CA ASP A 72 -6.08 9.81 1.06
C ASP A 72 -6.08 10.30 2.53
N TYR A 73 -6.35 9.33 3.44
CA TYR A 73 -6.39 9.55 4.88
C TYR A 73 -4.99 9.53 5.47
N HIS A 74 -4.34 10.68 5.49
CA HIS A 74 -2.99 10.87 6.03
C HIS A 74 -2.87 12.24 6.71
N VAL A 75 -1.82 12.43 7.50
CA VAL A 75 -1.70 13.55 8.42
C VAL A 75 -1.76 14.93 7.73
N ASP A 76 -1.33 15.06 6.48
CA ASP A 76 -1.38 16.33 5.75
C ASP A 76 -2.82 16.73 5.36
N ASN A 77 -3.77 15.79 5.41
CA ASN A 77 -5.20 16.03 5.16
C ASN A 77 -6.01 16.12 6.47
N LEU A 78 -5.33 16.11 7.63
CA LEU A 78 -5.93 16.23 8.96
C LEU A 78 -5.57 17.57 9.58
N PHE A 79 -6.56 18.23 10.17
CA PHE A 79 -6.39 19.51 10.84
C PHE A 79 -6.85 19.45 12.29
N PHE A 80 -6.09 20.05 13.18
CA PHE A 80 -6.52 20.26 14.55
C PHE A 80 -7.26 21.58 14.67
N LEU A 81 -8.53 21.53 15.08
CA LEU A 81 -9.41 22.70 15.25
C LEU A 81 -9.44 23.08 16.72
N GLN A 82 -8.64 24.08 17.12
CA GLN A 82 -8.35 24.44 18.50
C GLN A 82 -9.60 24.79 19.35
N ASN A 83 -10.65 25.27 18.73
CA ASN A 83 -11.87 25.73 19.43
C ASN A 83 -12.95 24.66 19.52
N ARG A 84 -12.61 23.38 19.30
CA ARG A 84 -13.53 22.25 19.32
C ARG A 84 -13.01 21.14 20.20
N ASN A 85 -13.90 20.27 20.70
CA ASN A 85 -13.55 19.18 21.61
C ASN A 85 -13.84 17.80 20.99
N GLY A 86 -13.10 16.79 21.44
CA GLY A 86 -13.27 15.40 21.00
C GLY A 86 -13.12 15.26 19.48
N LEU A 87 -13.95 14.44 18.86
CA LEU A 87 -13.89 14.20 17.40
C LEU A 87 -14.14 15.48 16.58
N GLN A 88 -14.86 16.44 17.10
CA GLN A 88 -15.10 17.72 16.42
C GLN A 88 -13.83 18.57 16.28
N SER A 89 -12.78 18.29 17.07
CA SER A 89 -11.49 18.95 16.94
C SER A 89 -10.66 18.47 15.75
N VAL A 90 -11.09 17.43 15.03
CA VAL A 90 -10.42 16.93 13.84
C VAL A 90 -11.17 17.39 12.59
N GLY A 91 -10.49 18.17 11.77
CA GLY A 91 -10.95 18.53 10.43
C GLY A 91 -10.36 17.62 9.37
N LEU A 92 -11.12 17.32 8.34
CA LEU A 92 -10.73 16.50 7.19
C LEU A 92 -10.86 17.29 5.90
N ILE A 93 -9.88 17.12 5.00
CA ILE A 93 -9.96 17.63 3.61
C ILE A 93 -9.62 16.50 2.63
N ASP A 94 -9.79 16.77 1.35
CA ASP A 94 -9.41 15.87 0.24
C ASP A 94 -10.16 14.52 0.27
N PHE A 95 -11.45 14.56 0.62
CA PHE A 95 -12.31 13.37 0.73
C PHE A 95 -13.28 13.18 -0.44
N GLN A 96 -13.16 13.97 -1.51
CA GLN A 96 -14.05 13.90 -2.69
C GLN A 96 -13.94 12.58 -3.46
N ASP A 97 -12.82 11.86 -3.29
CA ASP A 97 -12.59 10.55 -3.89
C ASP A 97 -12.99 9.38 -2.96
N ALA A 98 -13.75 9.67 -1.90
CA ALA A 98 -14.23 8.66 -0.97
C ALA A 98 -15.12 7.61 -1.66
N LEU A 99 -15.04 6.38 -1.19
CA LEU A 99 -15.81 5.26 -1.75
C LEU A 99 -16.17 4.25 -0.64
N ALA A 100 -17.06 3.30 -0.95
CA ALA A 100 -17.36 2.20 -0.04
C ALA A 100 -16.24 1.17 -0.04
N GLY A 101 -15.85 0.67 1.14
CA GLY A 101 -14.77 -0.31 1.28
C GLY A 101 -14.47 -0.67 2.73
N SER A 102 -13.33 -1.29 2.98
CA SER A 102 -12.89 -1.64 4.32
C SER A 102 -12.29 -0.43 5.04
N PRO A 103 -12.71 -0.16 6.30
CA PRO A 103 -12.15 0.92 7.10
C PRO A 103 -10.66 0.72 7.43
N VAL A 104 -10.16 -0.51 7.34
CA VAL A 104 -8.74 -0.84 7.55
C VAL A 104 -7.84 -0.21 6.48
N TYR A 105 -8.38 0.11 5.30
CA TYR A 105 -7.62 0.81 4.27
C TYR A 105 -7.14 2.19 4.73
N ASP A 106 -8.02 2.96 5.38
CA ASP A 106 -7.66 4.28 5.89
C ASP A 106 -6.75 4.18 7.13
N LEU A 107 -6.95 3.17 7.98
CA LEU A 107 -6.01 2.87 9.05
C LEU A 107 -4.59 2.62 8.50
N ALA A 108 -4.45 1.77 7.48
CA ALA A 108 -3.18 1.52 6.82
C ALA A 108 -2.59 2.81 6.21
N SER A 109 -3.45 3.67 5.65
CA SER A 109 -3.04 4.95 5.09
C SER A 109 -2.44 5.90 6.13
N LEU A 110 -3.00 5.92 7.33
CA LEU A 110 -2.55 6.77 8.43
C LEU A 110 -1.30 6.21 9.12
N ILE A 111 -1.31 4.93 9.47
CA ILE A 111 -0.23 4.29 10.24
C ILE A 111 1.04 4.15 9.42
N GLU A 112 0.92 3.93 8.11
CA GLU A 112 2.05 3.70 7.20
C GLU A 112 2.16 4.80 6.13
N ASP A 113 2.06 6.05 6.55
CA ASP A 113 2.38 7.18 5.69
C ASP A 113 3.89 7.25 5.45
N VAL A 114 4.30 7.01 4.21
CA VAL A 114 5.72 7.04 3.79
C VAL A 114 6.40 8.39 4.02
N ARG A 115 5.62 9.48 4.10
CA ARG A 115 6.12 10.86 4.32
C ARG A 115 6.45 11.13 5.78
N ARG A 116 5.72 10.47 6.70
CA ARG A 116 5.83 10.64 8.17
C ARG A 116 5.75 9.30 8.87
N PRO A 117 6.78 8.44 8.77
CA PRO A 117 6.79 7.16 9.47
C PRO A 117 6.59 7.37 10.97
N LEU A 118 5.60 6.69 11.52
CA LEU A 118 5.35 6.68 12.96
C LEU A 118 6.35 5.75 13.65
N ASN A 119 6.68 6.05 14.91
CA ASN A 119 7.41 5.10 15.74
C ASN A 119 6.53 3.88 16.08
N ARG A 120 7.18 2.79 16.49
CA ARG A 120 6.49 1.51 16.73
C ARG A 120 5.41 1.62 17.81
N ASP A 121 5.72 2.26 18.93
CA ASP A 121 4.77 2.43 20.05
C ASP A 121 3.47 3.13 19.59
N LEU A 122 3.59 4.20 18.82
CA LEU A 122 2.41 4.91 18.33
C LEU A 122 1.60 4.08 17.32
N LYS A 123 2.29 3.31 16.45
CA LYS A 123 1.61 2.39 15.51
C LYS A 123 0.81 1.34 16.26
N ASP A 124 1.44 0.68 17.25
CA ASP A 124 0.82 -0.37 18.03
C ASP A 124 -0.40 0.19 18.79
N ARG A 125 -0.27 1.35 19.44
CA ARG A 125 -1.38 2.03 20.12
C ARG A 125 -2.55 2.40 19.20
N LEU A 126 -2.27 2.89 18.00
CA LEU A 126 -3.32 3.23 17.03
C LEU A 126 -4.04 1.98 16.52
N LEU A 127 -3.28 0.92 16.28
CA LEU A 127 -3.85 -0.37 15.86
C LEU A 127 -4.71 -0.96 16.97
N ASP A 128 -4.23 -1.01 18.20
CA ASP A 128 -4.97 -1.51 19.35
C ASP A 128 -6.24 -0.68 19.61
N TYR A 129 -6.14 0.64 19.49
CA TYR A 129 -7.31 1.52 19.63
C TYR A 129 -8.37 1.21 18.55
N PHE A 130 -7.94 1.00 17.30
CA PHE A 130 -8.85 0.64 16.21
C PHE A 130 -9.47 -0.74 16.43
N ILE A 131 -8.70 -1.74 16.87
CA ILE A 131 -9.19 -3.08 17.19
C ILE A 131 -10.29 -3.01 18.26
N ASN A 132 -10.06 -2.23 19.33
CA ASN A 132 -11.02 -2.11 20.44
C ASN A 132 -12.32 -1.39 20.05
N LEU A 133 -12.31 -0.57 19.01
CA LEU A 133 -13.51 0.15 18.53
C LEU A 133 -14.22 -0.55 17.38
N SER A 134 -13.59 -1.56 16.79
CA SER A 134 -14.09 -2.22 15.58
C SER A 134 -14.97 -3.42 15.92
N ASP A 135 -16.01 -3.66 15.12
CA ASP A 135 -16.78 -4.91 15.14
C ASP A 135 -16.05 -6.06 14.43
N LEU A 136 -14.87 -5.81 13.84
CA LEU A 136 -14.03 -6.80 13.19
C LEU A 136 -13.17 -7.54 14.21
N SER A 137 -12.94 -8.83 13.98
CA SER A 137 -11.96 -9.55 14.79
C SER A 137 -10.54 -9.02 14.57
N GLU A 138 -9.70 -9.08 15.61
CA GLU A 138 -8.30 -8.68 15.51
C GLU A 138 -7.58 -9.38 14.35
N ASN A 139 -7.76 -10.70 14.22
CA ASN A 139 -7.15 -11.46 13.14
C ASN A 139 -7.55 -10.92 11.75
N GLN A 140 -8.81 -10.56 11.58
CA GLN A 140 -9.30 -9.98 10.34
C GLN A 140 -8.66 -8.60 10.06
N ILE A 141 -8.60 -7.74 11.08
CA ILE A 141 -7.96 -6.41 10.97
C ILE A 141 -6.49 -6.57 10.59
N ARG A 142 -5.75 -7.46 11.24
CA ARG A 142 -4.32 -7.70 10.94
C ARG A 142 -4.10 -8.22 9.52
N ASN A 143 -4.95 -9.12 9.04
CA ASN A 143 -4.89 -9.65 7.68
C ASN A 143 -5.20 -8.59 6.62
N GLU A 144 -6.26 -7.80 6.84
CA GLU A 144 -6.61 -6.69 5.95
C GLU A 144 -5.53 -5.61 5.99
N MET A 145 -4.94 -5.32 7.16
CA MET A 145 -3.84 -4.37 7.31
C MET A 145 -2.63 -4.81 6.47
N ALA A 146 -2.23 -6.08 6.55
CA ALA A 146 -1.13 -6.62 5.76
C ALA A 146 -1.40 -6.46 4.25
N PHE A 147 -2.59 -6.82 3.79
CA PHE A 147 -2.97 -6.69 2.39
C PHE A 147 -2.99 -5.23 1.92
N PHE A 148 -3.68 -4.35 2.63
CA PHE A 148 -3.81 -2.96 2.21
C PHE A 148 -2.50 -2.20 2.32
N SER A 149 -1.66 -2.51 3.30
CA SER A 149 -0.32 -1.96 3.41
C SER A 149 0.52 -2.31 2.18
N VAL A 150 0.62 -3.58 1.83
CA VAL A 150 1.38 -4.03 0.65
C VAL A 150 0.80 -3.41 -0.63
N GLN A 151 -0.50 -3.53 -0.85
CA GLN A 151 -1.18 -3.02 -2.04
C GLN A 151 -1.00 -1.50 -2.20
N ARG A 152 -1.18 -0.76 -1.10
CA ARG A 152 -1.08 0.69 -1.09
C ARG A 152 0.34 1.16 -1.31
N ASN A 153 1.31 0.57 -0.63
CA ASN A 153 2.71 0.95 -0.78
C ASN A 153 3.25 0.60 -2.18
N LEU A 154 2.91 -0.54 -2.76
CA LEU A 154 3.24 -0.83 -4.17
C LEU A 154 2.68 0.24 -5.13
N LYS A 155 1.44 0.68 -4.91
CA LYS A 155 0.83 1.78 -5.67
C LYS A 155 1.63 3.08 -5.51
N ILE A 156 2.00 3.44 -4.28
CA ILE A 156 2.75 4.67 -3.95
C ILE A 156 4.12 4.65 -4.62
N LEU A 157 4.85 3.55 -4.53
CA LEU A 157 6.15 3.41 -5.20
C LEU A 157 6.04 3.61 -6.72
N GLY A 158 5.00 3.03 -7.35
CA GLY A 158 4.73 3.28 -8.76
C GLY A 158 4.38 4.75 -9.09
N ILE A 159 3.69 5.44 -8.18
CA ILE A 159 3.42 6.89 -8.32
C ILE A 159 4.73 7.67 -8.25
N PHE A 160 5.62 7.39 -7.30
CA PHE A 160 6.89 8.10 -7.14
C PHE A 160 7.79 7.93 -8.36
N CYS A 161 7.87 6.71 -8.91
CA CYS A 161 8.57 6.49 -10.17
C CYS A 161 7.98 7.35 -11.30
N ARG A 162 6.66 7.39 -11.45
CA ARG A 162 6.01 8.24 -12.46
C ARG A 162 6.34 9.72 -12.22
N LEU A 163 6.26 10.21 -10.99
CA LEU A 163 6.57 11.61 -10.66
C LEU A 163 8.00 11.97 -11.05
N LYS A 164 8.97 11.07 -10.79
CA LYS A 164 10.37 11.29 -11.20
C LYS A 164 10.50 11.34 -12.72
N TYR A 165 10.08 10.28 -13.41
CA TYR A 165 10.47 10.09 -14.82
C TYR A 165 9.61 10.87 -15.80
N ARG A 166 8.30 10.97 -15.52
CA ARG A 166 7.37 11.72 -16.35
C ARG A 166 7.32 13.19 -15.96
N ASP A 167 7.17 13.47 -14.67
CA ASP A 167 6.85 14.80 -14.15
C ASP A 167 8.09 15.54 -13.64
N LYS A 168 9.31 14.90 -13.71
CA LYS A 168 10.61 15.45 -13.32
C LYS A 168 10.68 15.93 -11.86
N LYS A 169 9.94 15.25 -10.95
CA LYS A 169 9.88 15.54 -9.52
C LYS A 169 10.67 14.50 -8.73
N ASP A 170 11.95 14.76 -8.48
CA ASP A 170 12.87 13.82 -7.80
C ASP A 170 12.67 13.73 -6.29
N SER A 171 12.07 14.73 -5.67
CA SER A 171 11.95 14.83 -4.20
C SER A 171 11.26 13.64 -3.53
N TYR A 172 10.41 12.93 -4.25
CA TYR A 172 9.68 11.76 -3.76
C TYR A 172 10.52 10.49 -3.67
N MET A 173 11.67 10.43 -4.38
CA MET A 173 12.52 9.22 -4.41
C MET A 173 13.08 8.89 -3.02
N ARG A 174 13.36 9.87 -2.19
CA ARG A 174 13.81 9.70 -0.80
C ARG A 174 12.81 8.95 0.10
N LEU A 175 11.56 8.83 -0.31
CA LEU A 175 10.49 8.17 0.44
C LEU A 175 10.36 6.67 0.07
N ILE A 176 11.02 6.23 -0.99
CA ILE A 176 10.98 4.83 -1.47
C ILE A 176 11.41 3.85 -0.38
N PRO A 177 12.49 4.06 0.39
CA PRO A 177 12.90 3.12 1.43
C PRO A 177 11.81 2.86 2.46
N ASN A 178 11.05 3.88 2.86
CA ASN A 178 9.94 3.71 3.80
C ASN A 178 8.84 2.80 3.23
N GLY A 179 8.45 3.02 1.97
CA GLY A 179 7.44 2.19 1.30
C GLY A 179 7.89 0.73 1.14
N ILE A 180 9.17 0.51 0.84
CA ILE A 180 9.76 -0.83 0.76
C ILE A 180 9.72 -1.50 2.14
N SER A 181 10.15 -0.82 3.20
CA SER A 181 10.14 -1.34 4.57
C SER A 181 8.72 -1.75 4.99
N PHE A 182 7.69 -0.94 4.69
CA PHE A 182 6.31 -1.31 4.98
C PHE A 182 5.87 -2.58 4.23
N ILE A 183 6.21 -2.71 2.95
CA ILE A 183 5.92 -3.92 2.18
C ILE A 183 6.59 -5.13 2.83
N GLN A 184 7.89 -5.06 3.13
CA GLN A 184 8.66 -6.15 3.73
C GLN A 184 8.09 -6.61 5.06
N ASN A 185 7.67 -5.68 5.93
CA ASN A 185 7.09 -5.98 7.24
C ASN A 185 5.83 -6.85 7.15
N HIS A 186 5.08 -6.74 6.05
CA HIS A 186 3.82 -7.45 5.87
C HIS A 186 3.92 -8.71 4.98
N LEU A 187 4.99 -8.84 4.19
CA LEU A 187 5.17 -10.03 3.33
C LEU A 187 5.37 -11.34 4.09
N ASN A 188 5.68 -11.27 5.37
CA ASN A 188 5.81 -12.46 6.24
C ASN A 188 4.46 -12.89 6.88
N ASN A 189 3.36 -12.17 6.61
CA ASN A 189 2.04 -12.61 7.03
C ASN A 189 1.60 -13.82 6.19
N ASP A 190 0.97 -14.80 6.80
CA ASP A 190 0.57 -16.05 6.15
C ASP A 190 -0.26 -15.83 4.89
N ASN A 191 -1.14 -14.83 4.89
CA ASN A 191 -1.95 -14.49 3.72
C ASN A 191 -1.14 -13.87 2.56
N MET A 192 0.12 -13.46 2.79
CA MET A 192 1.01 -12.89 1.78
C MET A 192 2.03 -13.89 1.22
N ASP A 193 2.03 -15.13 1.68
CA ASP A 193 3.04 -16.14 1.34
C ASP A 193 3.18 -16.37 -0.18
N ASP A 194 2.09 -16.47 -0.90
CA ASP A 194 2.12 -16.62 -2.35
C ASP A 194 2.70 -15.39 -3.07
N LEU A 195 2.42 -14.18 -2.56
CA LEU A 195 2.99 -12.95 -3.08
C LEU A 195 4.49 -12.86 -2.77
N ASN A 196 4.90 -13.23 -1.56
CA ASN A 196 6.31 -13.27 -1.16
C ASN A 196 7.11 -14.27 -2.02
N LYS A 197 6.56 -15.47 -2.24
CA LYS A 197 7.13 -16.47 -3.16
C LYS A 197 7.21 -15.93 -4.58
N TRP A 198 6.20 -15.19 -5.03
CA TRP A 198 6.21 -14.59 -6.37
C TRP A 198 7.32 -13.55 -6.51
N PHE A 199 7.52 -12.66 -5.53
CA PHE A 199 8.62 -11.70 -5.53
C PHE A 199 9.98 -12.41 -5.59
N LYS A 200 10.20 -13.40 -4.73
CA LYS A 200 11.47 -14.18 -4.70
C LYS A 200 11.74 -14.87 -6.04
N ARG A 201 10.74 -15.52 -6.64
CA ARG A 201 10.89 -16.24 -7.92
C ARG A 201 11.17 -15.32 -9.13
N ASN A 202 10.72 -14.09 -9.05
CA ASN A 202 10.91 -13.10 -10.10
C ASN A 202 12.09 -12.16 -9.84
N ASN A 203 12.87 -12.42 -8.78
CA ASN A 203 13.99 -11.60 -8.34
C ASN A 203 13.59 -10.12 -8.17
N VAL A 204 12.39 -9.88 -7.69
CA VAL A 204 11.99 -8.54 -7.26
C VAL A 204 12.67 -8.30 -5.91
N ASP A 205 13.85 -7.69 -5.99
CA ASP A 205 14.64 -7.36 -4.81
C ASP A 205 14.07 -6.09 -4.17
N LEU A 206 13.53 -6.27 -2.96
CA LEU A 206 13.05 -5.16 -2.13
C LEU A 206 14.16 -4.62 -1.21
N GLY A 207 15.40 -5.13 -1.35
CA GLY A 207 16.50 -4.81 -0.47
C GLY A 207 16.48 -5.64 0.84
N PRO A 208 17.49 -5.45 1.71
CA PRO A 208 17.56 -6.12 3.00
C PRO A 208 16.39 -5.68 3.89
N SER A 209 15.80 -6.63 4.64
CA SER A 209 14.86 -6.31 5.70
C SER A 209 15.62 -5.61 6.84
N ASN A 210 15.17 -4.44 7.25
CA ASN A 210 15.70 -3.73 8.41
C ASN A 210 15.20 -4.37 9.71
#